data_7388251e4ef30666934b2a0c268b003f
#
_entry.id   7388251e4ef30666934b2a0c268b003f
#
_cell.length_a   1.000
_cell.length_b   1.000
_cell.length_c   1.000
_cell.angle_alpha   90.00
_cell.angle_beta   90.00
_cell.angle_gamma   90.00
#
_symmetry.space_group_name_H-M   'P 1'
#
loop_
_entity.id
_entity.type
_entity.pdbx_description
1 polymer ?
#
loop_
_entity_poly.entity_id
_entity_poly.type
_entity_poly.pdbx_seq_one_letter_code
_entity_poly.pdbx_strand_id
1 'polypeptide(L)'
;MMKSVLILLFCVVLSSGLFGANIQDNGESIAGSEIFDNEKIHEIRISFLQCSAWDSLVNHKEARDSIEINRYLQGNVEVNGKKFYACGVRIKGESSYDFYPGRKKSFKINFGKYIKKQKLNGLKTINLNNAFKDPTFMREKLYLDFMRSEGLPVPRSAYANVYVNNELFGLYVLVEEINKGFVNRNFGNKSGAFFKGEPKANLLYIGDNQLDYERSYKLKSKDRKDYQELMDFIKTLDDCVKMDKEALAHIEEVFDVYECLKIFAITNLFMNVDAMNMLHRHNYYLYKNTLDHQFKWIPYDGNYAFCAFSSKFTMHQAENLSIYFMNDRYENTLMKTLFGIKKYREFYSNYIKELLNESFTEDNIEHGIDRLAISIRKHVYQDTMKMYSNLEFEKNLMIHLGDELDPGAFIPGLKTFTKKRIKAVRRELNIKDKNRD
;
A
#
# COMPACT_ATOMS: atom_id res chain seq x y z
N MET A 1 -47.42 -39.47 38.71
CA MET A 1 -47.16 -39.01 37.34
C MET A 1 -46.38 -37.68 37.40
N MET A 2 -45.07 -37.76 37.44
CA MET A 2 -44.20 -36.60 37.45
C MET A 2 -43.77 -36.32 36.02
N LYS A 3 -44.04 -35.10 35.52
CA LYS A 3 -43.50 -34.62 34.25
C LYS A 3 -42.23 -33.85 34.52
N SER A 4 -41.11 -34.39 34.06
CA SER A 4 -39.79 -33.74 34.10
C SER A 4 -39.74 -32.68 33.03
N VAL A 5 -39.45 -31.43 33.44
CA VAL A 5 -39.15 -30.31 32.57
C VAL A 5 -37.64 -30.30 32.31
N LEU A 6 -37.26 -30.51 31.07
CA LEU A 6 -35.85 -30.45 30.61
C LEU A 6 -35.52 -28.98 30.27
N ILE A 7 -34.71 -28.32 31.08
CA ILE A 7 -34.20 -26.98 30.80
C ILE A 7 -32.93 -27.15 29.94
N LEU A 8 -33.02 -26.77 28.68
CA LEU A 8 -31.84 -26.64 27.78
C LEU A 8 -31.12 -25.31 28.12
N LEU A 9 -29.96 -25.42 28.74
CA LEU A 9 -29.02 -24.31 28.84
C LEU A 9 -28.36 -24.11 27.46
N PHE A 10 -28.67 -22.98 26.83
CA PHE A 10 -27.90 -22.50 25.66
C PHE A 10 -26.62 -21.83 26.16
N CYS A 11 -25.49 -22.54 26.09
CA CYS A 11 -24.18 -21.92 26.21
C CYS A 11 -23.89 -21.12 24.95
N VAL A 12 -24.02 -19.79 25.03
CA VAL A 12 -23.47 -18.87 24.03
C VAL A 12 -21.96 -18.87 24.20
N VAL A 13 -21.27 -19.61 23.35
CA VAL A 13 -19.82 -19.49 23.20
C VAL A 13 -19.56 -18.25 22.36
N LEU A 14 -19.13 -17.17 23.02
CA LEU A 14 -18.53 -16.02 22.37
C LEU A 14 -17.21 -16.47 21.73
N SER A 15 -17.26 -16.87 20.46
CA SER A 15 -16.06 -17.06 19.63
C SER A 15 -15.52 -15.70 19.27
N SER A 16 -14.45 -15.28 19.95
CA SER A 16 -13.55 -14.25 19.46
C SER A 16 -12.95 -14.74 18.13
N GLY A 17 -13.57 -14.30 17.02
CA GLY A 17 -13.16 -14.66 15.68
C GLY A 17 -11.80 -14.02 15.35
N LEU A 18 -10.75 -14.79 15.50
CA LEU A 18 -9.49 -14.59 14.77
C LEU A 18 -9.78 -14.82 13.29
N PHE A 19 -9.88 -13.76 12.51
CA PHE A 19 -9.90 -13.85 11.05
C PHE A 19 -8.50 -14.22 10.55
N GLY A 20 -8.23 -15.52 10.52
CA GLY A 20 -7.19 -16.12 9.72
C GLY A 20 -7.81 -16.61 8.41
N ALA A 21 -7.47 -16.02 7.28
CA ALA A 21 -7.80 -16.58 5.99
C ALA A 21 -7.23 -18.00 5.92
N ASN A 22 -8.10 -19.00 5.73
CA ASN A 22 -7.71 -20.40 5.48
C ASN A 22 -7.01 -20.51 4.13
N ILE A 23 -5.69 -20.28 4.11
CA ILE A 23 -4.82 -20.76 3.05
C ILE A 23 -4.49 -22.21 3.42
N GLN A 24 -4.81 -23.16 2.57
CA GLN A 24 -4.43 -24.57 2.76
C GLN A 24 -2.93 -24.66 3.05
N ASP A 25 -2.61 -25.07 4.26
CA ASP A 25 -1.25 -25.24 4.75
C ASP A 25 -0.68 -26.57 4.20
N ASN A 26 0.11 -26.47 3.15
CA ASN A 26 0.89 -27.59 2.62
C ASN A 26 2.20 -27.81 3.40
N GLY A 27 2.30 -27.38 4.66
CA GLY A 27 3.48 -27.59 5.52
C GLY A 27 4.71 -26.73 5.17
N GLU A 28 4.67 -25.91 4.12
CA GLU A 28 5.72 -24.95 3.82
C GLU A 28 5.40 -23.59 4.48
N SER A 29 6.28 -23.12 5.35
CA SER A 29 6.11 -21.80 5.97
C SER A 29 6.03 -20.70 4.89
N ILE A 30 5.01 -19.85 4.97
CA ILE A 30 4.83 -18.74 4.03
C ILE A 30 6.07 -17.84 4.05
N ALA A 31 6.68 -17.61 2.87
CA ALA A 31 7.89 -16.81 2.76
C ALA A 31 7.71 -15.44 3.44
N GLY A 32 8.58 -15.14 4.41
CA GLY A 32 8.56 -13.89 5.16
C GLY A 32 7.53 -13.81 6.29
N SER A 33 6.86 -14.89 6.71
CA SER A 33 5.91 -14.87 7.83
C SER A 33 6.53 -14.30 9.11
N GLU A 34 7.75 -14.66 9.44
CA GLU A 34 8.45 -14.18 10.64
C GLU A 34 8.79 -12.68 10.60
N ILE A 35 9.15 -12.14 9.42
CA ILE A 35 9.55 -10.73 9.29
C ILE A 35 8.35 -9.80 9.11
N PHE A 36 7.19 -10.32 8.77
CA PHE A 36 5.93 -9.57 8.70
C PHE A 36 4.98 -9.95 9.84
N ASP A 37 5.54 -10.39 10.96
CA ASP A 37 4.83 -10.54 12.23
C ASP A 37 4.50 -9.14 12.80
N ASN A 38 3.21 -8.84 12.93
CA ASN A 38 2.72 -7.52 13.35
C ASN A 38 2.95 -7.22 14.84
N GLU A 39 3.31 -8.21 15.64
CA GLU A 39 3.53 -8.06 17.07
C GLU A 39 4.98 -7.68 17.44
N LYS A 40 5.89 -7.72 16.46
CA LYS A 40 7.32 -7.51 16.68
C LYS A 40 7.85 -6.27 16.00
N ILE A 41 8.70 -5.53 16.71
CA ILE A 41 9.57 -4.52 16.12
C ILE A 41 10.90 -5.20 15.82
N HIS A 42 11.21 -5.35 14.53
CA HIS A 42 12.44 -6.02 14.10
C HIS A 42 13.67 -5.15 14.30
N GLU A 43 14.84 -5.78 14.38
CA GLU A 43 16.12 -5.09 14.33
C GLU A 43 16.85 -5.44 13.03
N ILE A 44 17.25 -4.43 12.26
CA ILE A 44 17.98 -4.58 11.00
C ILE A 44 19.26 -3.76 11.10
N ARG A 45 20.42 -4.43 11.04
CA ARG A 45 21.74 -3.82 11.04
C ARG A 45 22.40 -3.96 9.68
N ILE A 46 22.76 -2.84 9.08
CA ILE A 46 23.45 -2.77 7.80
C ILE A 46 24.88 -2.32 8.08
N SER A 47 25.87 -3.09 7.65
CA SER A 47 27.27 -2.75 7.81
C SER A 47 28.01 -2.75 6.47
N PHE A 48 28.81 -1.73 6.27
CA PHE A 48 29.65 -1.56 5.09
C PHE A 48 31.11 -1.57 5.49
N LEU A 49 31.96 -2.19 4.66
CA LEU A 49 33.40 -2.24 4.91
C LEU A 49 34.12 -0.94 4.53
N GLN A 50 33.60 -0.24 3.51
CA GLN A 50 34.19 1.01 3.05
C GLN A 50 33.72 2.23 3.88
N CYS A 51 34.67 3.10 4.25
CA CYS A 51 34.39 4.32 5.00
C CYS A 51 33.48 5.31 4.23
N SER A 52 33.61 5.36 2.88
CA SER A 52 32.79 6.20 1.99
C SER A 52 31.47 5.58 1.57
N ALA A 53 30.94 4.62 2.34
CA ALA A 53 29.73 3.89 1.97
C ALA A 53 28.51 4.81 1.78
N TRP A 54 28.38 5.82 2.64
CA TRP A 54 27.26 6.76 2.55
C TRP A 54 27.31 7.56 1.25
N ASP A 55 28.46 8.14 0.91
CA ASP A 55 28.65 8.92 -0.31
C ASP A 55 28.43 8.04 -1.55
N SER A 56 28.89 6.78 -1.49
CA SER A 56 28.65 5.80 -2.56
C SER A 56 27.17 5.48 -2.75
N LEU A 57 26.38 5.37 -1.67
CA LEU A 57 24.93 5.16 -1.73
C LEU A 57 24.22 6.37 -2.34
N VAL A 58 24.60 7.59 -1.95
CA VAL A 58 24.06 8.84 -2.48
C VAL A 58 24.40 8.95 -3.97
N ASN A 59 25.67 8.81 -4.35
CA ASN A 59 26.11 8.86 -5.75
C ASN A 59 25.42 7.80 -6.63
N HIS A 60 25.15 6.60 -6.09
CA HIS A 60 24.40 5.56 -6.80
C HIS A 60 22.94 5.93 -7.01
N LYS A 61 22.31 6.65 -6.06
CA LYS A 61 20.93 7.12 -6.19
C LYS A 61 20.84 8.24 -7.23
N GLU A 62 21.73 9.23 -7.16
CA GLU A 62 21.75 10.37 -8.06
C GLU A 62 22.12 9.97 -9.50
N ALA A 63 23.10 9.07 -9.67
CA ALA A 63 23.44 8.54 -10.99
C ALA A 63 22.31 7.72 -11.63
N ARG A 64 21.43 7.09 -10.82
CA ARG A 64 20.24 6.39 -11.33
C ARG A 64 19.32 7.33 -12.10
N ASP A 65 19.14 8.53 -11.60
CA ASP A 65 18.20 9.50 -12.17
C ASP A 65 18.66 9.95 -13.57
N SER A 66 19.96 9.82 -13.87
CA SER A 66 20.54 10.11 -15.19
C SER A 66 20.54 8.92 -16.16
N ILE A 67 20.71 7.68 -15.64
CA ILE A 67 20.95 6.48 -16.48
C ILE A 67 19.91 5.37 -16.26
N GLU A 68 18.91 5.59 -15.42
CA GLU A 68 17.83 4.66 -15.05
C GLU A 68 18.29 3.28 -14.51
N ILE A 69 19.55 3.12 -14.13
CA ILE A 69 20.12 1.87 -13.63
C ILE A 69 20.18 1.89 -12.09
N ASN A 70 19.48 0.96 -11.46
CA ASN A 70 19.57 0.77 -10.01
C ASN A 70 20.91 0.11 -9.64
N ARG A 71 21.82 0.87 -9.05
CA ARG A 71 23.08 0.37 -8.51
C ARG A 71 22.91 -0.01 -7.04
N TYR A 72 23.54 -1.12 -6.67
CA TYR A 72 23.56 -1.59 -5.29
C TYR A 72 24.97 -1.49 -4.75
N LEU A 73 25.12 -1.05 -3.51
CA LEU A 73 26.35 -1.15 -2.75
C LEU A 73 26.36 -2.48 -2.00
N GLN A 74 27.51 -3.15 -1.96
CA GLN A 74 27.65 -4.37 -1.19
C GLN A 74 27.78 -4.05 0.30
N GLY A 75 26.96 -4.71 1.13
CA GLY A 75 27.02 -4.60 2.58
C GLY A 75 26.62 -5.93 3.22
N ASN A 76 26.92 -6.07 4.51
CA ASN A 76 26.40 -7.16 5.33
C ASN A 76 25.13 -6.69 6.04
N VAL A 77 24.18 -7.59 6.20
CA VAL A 77 22.91 -7.29 6.86
C VAL A 77 22.65 -8.31 7.95
N GLU A 78 22.29 -7.84 9.12
CA GLU A 78 21.83 -8.70 10.21
C GLU A 78 20.36 -8.37 10.47
N VAL A 79 19.52 -9.39 10.57
CA VAL A 79 18.09 -9.27 10.86
C VAL A 79 17.78 -10.12 12.08
N ASN A 80 17.39 -9.49 13.20
CA ASN A 80 17.10 -10.17 14.46
C ASN A 80 18.21 -11.16 14.90
N GLY A 81 19.47 -10.75 14.76
CA GLY A 81 20.65 -11.58 15.07
C GLY A 81 21.11 -12.53 13.95
N LYS A 82 20.29 -12.76 12.93
CA LYS A 82 20.67 -13.61 11.79
C LYS A 82 21.45 -12.81 10.74
N LYS A 83 22.67 -13.26 10.42
CA LYS A 83 23.60 -12.57 9.53
C LYS A 83 23.48 -13.02 8.08
N PHE A 84 23.52 -12.05 7.17
CA PHE A 84 23.52 -12.20 5.72
C PHE A 84 24.71 -11.42 5.15
N TYR A 85 25.57 -12.09 4.42
CA TYR A 85 26.78 -11.50 3.88
C TYR A 85 26.59 -11.05 2.43
N ALA A 86 27.35 -10.05 2.01
CA ALA A 86 27.37 -9.55 0.64
C ALA A 86 25.96 -9.34 0.06
N CYS A 87 25.08 -8.67 0.83
CA CYS A 87 23.78 -8.20 0.36
C CYS A 87 23.94 -6.96 -0.52
N GLY A 88 23.01 -6.74 -1.43
CA GLY A 88 22.88 -5.46 -2.13
C GLY A 88 22.02 -4.48 -1.34
N VAL A 89 22.56 -3.32 -1.03
CA VAL A 89 21.83 -2.22 -0.37
C VAL A 89 21.80 -1.01 -1.29
N ARG A 90 20.67 -0.34 -1.39
CA ARG A 90 20.55 0.93 -2.11
C ARG A 90 19.55 1.86 -1.47
N ILE A 91 19.74 3.15 -1.64
CA ILE A 91 18.72 4.16 -1.34
C ILE A 91 17.60 4.04 -2.37
N LYS A 92 16.34 4.26 -1.94
CA LYS A 92 15.13 4.28 -2.77
C LYS A 92 14.28 5.52 -2.45
N GLY A 93 13.23 5.71 -3.26
CA GLY A 93 12.30 6.82 -3.17
C GLY A 93 12.70 7.96 -4.11
N GLU A 94 11.76 8.81 -4.43
CA GLU A 94 11.94 10.11 -5.11
C GLU A 94 11.70 11.21 -4.07
N SER A 95 10.47 11.67 -3.87
CA SER A 95 10.14 12.71 -2.89
C SER A 95 10.68 12.42 -1.49
N SER A 96 10.63 11.15 -1.05
CA SER A 96 11.20 10.74 0.24
C SER A 96 12.73 10.73 0.29
N TYR A 97 13.41 10.84 -0.84
CA TYR A 97 14.84 11.09 -0.92
C TYR A 97 15.12 12.59 -0.98
N ASP A 98 14.47 13.32 -1.90
CA ASP A 98 14.78 14.71 -2.21
C ASP A 98 14.40 15.66 -1.05
N PHE A 99 13.23 15.43 -0.45
CA PHE A 99 12.66 16.35 0.56
C PHE A 99 12.78 15.87 2.01
N TYR A 100 13.30 14.66 2.26
CA TYR A 100 13.59 14.25 3.63
C TYR A 100 14.88 14.89 4.13
N PRO A 101 14.86 15.67 5.23
CA PRO A 101 16.07 16.28 5.76
C PRO A 101 17.04 15.21 6.30
N GLY A 102 18.33 15.44 6.11
CA GLY A 102 19.37 14.59 6.69
C GLY A 102 19.48 13.18 6.08
N ARG A 103 20.09 12.28 6.87
CA ARG A 103 20.58 10.97 6.41
C ARG A 103 19.56 9.84 6.49
N LYS A 104 18.44 10.00 7.15
CA LYS A 104 17.43 8.94 7.26
C LYS A 104 16.67 8.76 5.94
N LYS A 105 17.29 8.10 4.96
CA LYS A 105 16.70 7.78 3.66
C LYS A 105 16.05 6.39 3.67
N SER A 106 15.13 6.16 2.74
CA SER A 106 14.53 4.82 2.55
C SER A 106 15.53 3.88 1.86
N PHE A 107 15.53 2.60 2.27
CA PHE A 107 16.45 1.60 1.73
C PHE A 107 15.70 0.46 1.03
N LYS A 108 16.39 -0.16 0.08
CA LYS A 108 16.04 -1.44 -0.49
C LYS A 108 17.19 -2.42 -0.30
N ILE A 109 16.90 -3.56 0.32
CA ILE A 109 17.88 -4.61 0.58
C ILE A 109 17.57 -5.82 -0.30
N ASN A 110 18.57 -6.29 -1.06
CA ASN A 110 18.49 -7.52 -1.84
C ASN A 110 19.49 -8.54 -1.28
N PHE A 111 18.97 -9.53 -0.58
CA PHE A 111 19.78 -10.55 0.08
C PHE A 111 20.58 -11.42 -0.90
N GLY A 112 20.01 -11.69 -2.08
CA GLY A 112 20.63 -12.55 -3.09
C GLY A 112 21.34 -11.78 -4.21
N LYS A 113 21.74 -10.51 -3.99
CA LYS A 113 22.36 -9.68 -5.05
C LYS A 113 23.74 -10.21 -5.47
N TYR A 114 24.59 -10.49 -4.50
CA TYR A 114 25.95 -10.95 -4.73
C TYR A 114 26.14 -12.44 -4.38
N ILE A 115 25.43 -12.95 -3.38
CA ILE A 115 25.39 -14.38 -3.07
C ILE A 115 24.06 -14.94 -3.58
N LYS A 116 24.12 -15.65 -4.72
CA LYS A 116 22.91 -16.28 -5.31
C LYS A 116 22.25 -17.23 -4.32
N LYS A 117 20.90 -17.29 -4.36
CA LYS A 117 20.04 -18.12 -3.47
C LYS A 117 19.94 -17.65 -2.02
N GLN A 118 20.72 -16.67 -1.53
CA GLN A 118 20.55 -16.12 -0.21
C GLN A 118 19.20 -15.38 -0.09
N LYS A 119 18.42 -15.70 0.95
CA LYS A 119 17.08 -15.16 1.20
C LYS A 119 16.84 -14.99 2.69
N LEU A 120 16.08 -13.97 3.06
CA LEU A 120 15.51 -13.80 4.41
C LEU A 120 14.15 -14.52 4.47
N ASN A 121 14.06 -15.64 5.16
CA ASN A 121 12.82 -16.42 5.30
C ASN A 121 12.06 -16.54 3.96
N GLY A 122 12.77 -16.95 2.89
CA GLY A 122 12.21 -17.07 1.54
C GLY A 122 12.16 -15.76 0.72
N LEU A 123 12.29 -14.59 1.34
CA LEU A 123 12.28 -13.30 0.66
C LEU A 123 13.65 -12.95 0.05
N LYS A 124 13.65 -12.54 -1.20
CA LYS A 124 14.85 -12.03 -1.87
C LYS A 124 15.13 -10.57 -1.54
N THR A 125 14.09 -9.79 -1.30
CA THR A 125 14.18 -8.32 -1.19
C THR A 125 13.18 -7.82 -0.16
N ILE A 126 13.57 -6.79 0.60
CA ILE A 126 12.69 -6.01 1.48
C ILE A 126 12.88 -4.52 1.23
N ASN A 127 11.87 -3.72 1.57
CA ASN A 127 11.91 -2.27 1.54
C ASN A 127 11.81 -1.72 2.96
N LEU A 128 12.61 -0.71 3.27
CA LEU A 128 12.61 0.04 4.52
C LEU A 128 12.23 1.48 4.19
N ASN A 129 10.99 1.86 4.49
CA ASN A 129 10.45 3.19 4.21
C ASN A 129 10.66 4.10 5.43
N ASN A 130 11.18 5.31 5.21
CA ASN A 130 11.61 6.24 6.27
C ASN A 130 10.48 7.04 6.92
N ALA A 131 9.21 6.71 6.65
CA ALA A 131 8.03 7.44 7.12
C ALA A 131 8.04 8.94 6.73
N PHE A 132 8.41 9.23 5.47
CA PHE A 132 8.41 10.58 4.93
C PHE A 132 7.04 11.23 5.06
N LYS A 133 6.97 12.44 5.63
CA LYS A 133 5.74 13.20 5.89
C LYS A 133 4.69 12.48 6.77
N ASP A 134 5.11 11.47 7.53
CA ASP A 134 4.25 10.79 8.48
C ASP A 134 4.77 10.92 9.91
N PRO A 135 4.28 11.88 10.71
CA PRO A 135 4.68 12.03 12.10
C PRO A 135 4.40 10.80 12.95
N THR A 136 3.39 10.01 12.55
CA THR A 136 2.91 8.85 13.32
C THR A 136 3.58 7.53 12.95
N PHE A 137 4.25 7.45 11.81
CA PHE A 137 4.78 6.19 11.23
C PHE A 137 3.70 5.14 10.90
N MET A 138 2.42 5.49 10.91
CA MET A 138 1.33 4.52 10.86
C MET A 138 0.52 4.53 9.57
N ARG A 139 0.59 5.60 8.75
CA ARG A 139 -0.30 5.78 7.59
C ARG A 139 -0.23 4.64 6.60
N GLU A 140 0.98 4.31 6.14
CA GLU A 140 1.19 3.21 5.19
C GLU A 140 0.80 1.86 5.81
N LYS A 141 1.16 1.66 7.08
CA LYS A 141 0.87 0.41 7.78
C LYS A 141 -0.62 0.19 8.00
N LEU A 142 -1.35 1.18 8.51
CA LEU A 142 -2.81 1.10 8.71
C LEU A 142 -3.53 0.82 7.40
N TYR A 143 -3.16 1.51 6.33
CA TYR A 143 -3.73 1.33 5.01
C TYR A 143 -3.52 -0.08 4.45
N LEU A 144 -2.28 -0.57 4.49
CA LEU A 144 -1.94 -1.90 3.98
C LEU A 144 -2.53 -3.02 4.86
N ASP A 145 -2.45 -2.89 6.17
CA ASP A 145 -2.99 -3.90 7.10
C ASP A 145 -4.52 -3.98 6.98
N PHE A 146 -5.20 -2.85 6.83
CA PHE A 146 -6.66 -2.84 6.63
C PHE A 146 -7.04 -3.53 5.31
N MET A 147 -6.39 -3.21 4.19
CA MET A 147 -6.64 -3.91 2.93
C MET A 147 -6.40 -5.42 3.04
N ARG A 148 -5.39 -5.81 3.80
CA ARG A 148 -5.12 -7.24 4.03
C ARG A 148 -6.18 -7.93 4.88
N SER A 149 -6.71 -7.24 5.89
CA SER A 149 -7.83 -7.79 6.68
C SER A 149 -9.11 -7.98 5.86
N GLU A 150 -9.28 -7.19 4.79
CA GLU A 150 -10.33 -7.36 3.79
C GLU A 150 -9.99 -8.42 2.69
N GLY A 151 -8.89 -9.16 2.87
CA GLY A 151 -8.49 -10.24 1.96
C GLY A 151 -7.84 -9.79 0.66
N LEU A 152 -7.48 -8.51 0.51
CA LEU A 152 -6.95 -7.98 -0.73
C LEU A 152 -5.45 -8.27 -0.91
N PRO A 153 -4.98 -8.46 -2.16
CA PRO A 153 -3.60 -8.82 -2.49
C PRO A 153 -2.67 -7.60 -2.44
N VAL A 154 -2.32 -7.15 -1.24
CA VAL A 154 -1.44 -6.00 -1.02
C VAL A 154 -0.17 -6.39 -0.27
N PRO A 155 0.90 -5.59 -0.32
CA PRO A 155 2.12 -5.83 0.45
C PRO A 155 1.87 -5.99 1.94
N ARG A 156 2.58 -6.92 2.58
CA ARG A 156 2.66 -7.00 4.03
C ARG A 156 3.55 -5.89 4.56
N SER A 157 3.28 -5.43 5.78
CA SER A 157 4.08 -4.41 6.45
C SER A 157 4.37 -4.78 7.91
N ALA A 158 5.49 -4.31 8.42
CA ALA A 158 5.93 -4.44 9.81
C ALA A 158 6.79 -3.22 10.18
N TYR A 159 7.35 -3.19 11.39
CA TYR A 159 8.30 -2.16 11.78
C TYR A 159 9.69 -2.73 12.04
N ALA A 160 10.71 -1.90 11.80
CA ALA A 160 12.08 -2.25 12.13
C ALA A 160 12.87 -1.03 12.62
N ASN A 161 13.65 -1.21 13.68
CA ASN A 161 14.76 -0.32 14.00
C ASN A 161 15.92 -0.62 13.05
N VAL A 162 16.40 0.40 12.37
CA VAL A 162 17.47 0.26 11.39
C VAL A 162 18.75 0.91 11.92
N TYR A 163 19.84 0.15 11.87
CA TYR A 163 21.17 0.63 12.17
C TYR A 163 22.04 0.58 10.90
N VAL A 164 22.82 1.62 10.70
CA VAL A 164 23.83 1.67 9.62
C VAL A 164 25.20 1.90 10.26
N ASN A 165 26.13 0.98 10.08
CA ASN A 165 27.45 1.00 10.71
C ASN A 165 27.37 1.27 12.23
N ASN A 166 26.47 0.56 12.93
CA ASN A 166 26.16 0.67 14.36
C ASN A 166 25.47 1.97 14.81
N GLU A 167 25.26 2.95 13.96
CA GLU A 167 24.48 4.16 14.24
C GLU A 167 22.98 3.87 14.04
N LEU A 168 22.15 4.21 15.03
CA LEU A 168 20.69 4.08 14.92
C LEU A 168 20.14 5.14 13.94
N PHE A 169 19.62 4.67 12.80
CA PHE A 169 18.93 5.51 11.81
C PHE A 169 17.44 5.69 12.15
N GLY A 170 16.94 4.94 13.12
CA GLY A 170 15.61 5.08 13.69
C GLY A 170 14.62 4.00 13.27
N LEU A 171 13.33 4.29 13.46
CA LEU A 171 12.22 3.41 13.14
C LEU A 171 11.85 3.53 11.66
N TYR A 172 11.65 2.40 10.98
CA TYR A 172 11.23 2.32 9.58
C TYR A 172 9.97 1.48 9.44
N VAL A 173 9.15 1.79 8.45
CA VAL A 173 8.10 0.89 7.99
C VAL A 173 8.75 -0.11 7.03
N LEU A 174 8.77 -1.37 7.42
CA LEU A 174 9.23 -2.48 6.61
C LEU A 174 8.10 -2.92 5.69
N VAL A 175 8.29 -2.88 4.38
CA VAL A 175 7.26 -3.20 3.39
C VAL A 175 7.73 -4.29 2.44
N GLU A 176 6.85 -5.24 2.17
CA GLU A 176 7.10 -6.32 1.23
C GLU A 176 7.32 -5.82 -0.18
N GLU A 177 8.26 -6.41 -0.89
CA GLU A 177 8.51 -6.10 -2.30
C GLU A 177 7.51 -6.80 -3.21
N ILE A 178 6.79 -6.04 -4.04
CA ILE A 178 5.93 -6.57 -5.09
C ILE A 178 6.82 -7.10 -6.22
N ASN A 179 6.94 -8.42 -6.28
CA ASN A 179 7.79 -9.15 -7.22
C ASN A 179 7.14 -10.50 -7.59
N LYS A 180 7.84 -11.34 -8.35
CA LYS A 180 7.35 -12.68 -8.73
C LYS A 180 7.00 -13.59 -7.54
N GLY A 181 7.63 -13.42 -6.39
CA GLY A 181 7.27 -14.15 -5.16
C GLY A 181 5.94 -13.67 -4.59
N PHE A 182 5.73 -12.36 -4.58
CA PHE A 182 4.47 -11.73 -4.19
C PHE A 182 3.31 -12.21 -5.08
N VAL A 183 3.44 -12.10 -6.41
CA VAL A 183 2.35 -12.51 -7.32
C VAL A 183 2.07 -14.00 -7.24
N ASN A 184 3.11 -14.84 -7.09
CA ASN A 184 2.91 -16.28 -6.92
C ASN A 184 2.12 -16.63 -5.65
N ARG A 185 2.41 -15.95 -4.53
CA ARG A 185 1.71 -16.17 -3.26
C ARG A 185 0.25 -15.74 -3.32
N ASN A 186 -0.04 -14.60 -3.94
CA ASN A 186 -1.39 -14.04 -3.94
C ASN A 186 -2.27 -14.59 -5.07
N PHE A 187 -1.69 -15.00 -6.20
CA PHE A 187 -2.44 -15.38 -7.40
C PHE A 187 -2.14 -16.80 -7.91
N GLY A 188 -1.39 -17.60 -7.16
CA GLY A 188 -1.11 -19.01 -7.48
C GLY A 188 -0.07 -19.24 -8.58
N ASN A 189 0.31 -18.22 -9.34
CA ASN A 189 1.35 -18.33 -10.37
C ASN A 189 2.14 -17.03 -10.53
N LYS A 190 3.17 -17.03 -11.40
CA LYS A 190 4.09 -15.90 -11.65
C LYS A 190 4.54 -15.78 -13.09
N SER A 191 3.85 -16.44 -14.01
CA SER A 191 4.25 -16.56 -15.41
C SER A 191 3.63 -15.52 -16.32
N GLY A 192 2.57 -14.83 -15.89
CA GLY A 192 1.86 -13.84 -16.69
C GLY A 192 2.58 -12.51 -16.85
N ALA A 193 2.03 -11.67 -17.70
CA ALA A 193 2.47 -10.30 -17.95
C ALA A 193 2.41 -9.49 -16.64
N PHE A 194 3.48 -8.76 -16.36
CA PHE A 194 3.61 -8.06 -15.09
C PHE A 194 4.26 -6.69 -15.30
N PHE A 195 3.54 -5.63 -14.90
CA PHE A 195 3.93 -4.25 -15.10
C PHE A 195 3.89 -3.43 -13.81
N LYS A 196 4.76 -2.45 -13.72
CA LYS A 196 4.67 -1.36 -12.75
C LYS A 196 4.24 -0.10 -13.46
N GLY A 197 3.18 0.54 -13.00
CA GLY A 197 2.79 1.87 -13.45
C GLY A 197 3.77 2.94 -12.94
N GLU A 198 4.40 3.66 -13.86
CA GLU A 198 5.27 4.82 -13.58
C GLU A 198 4.44 6.13 -13.68
N PRO A 199 4.96 7.32 -13.36
CA PRO A 199 4.17 8.54 -13.16
C PRO A 199 3.25 9.01 -14.30
N LYS A 200 3.26 8.38 -15.47
CA LYS A 200 2.36 8.70 -16.58
C LYS A 200 1.43 7.55 -16.99
N ALA A 201 1.40 6.49 -16.17
CA ALA A 201 0.62 5.27 -16.44
C ALA A 201 -0.88 5.49 -16.16
N ASN A 202 -1.59 6.16 -17.05
CA ASN A 202 -3.00 6.56 -16.89
C ASN A 202 -4.02 5.63 -17.56
N LEU A 203 -3.58 4.49 -18.12
CA LEU A 203 -4.40 3.54 -18.87
C LEU A 203 -5.18 4.19 -20.03
N LEU A 204 -4.59 5.21 -20.64
CA LEU A 204 -5.13 5.84 -21.83
C LEU A 204 -4.62 5.10 -23.07
N TYR A 205 -5.54 4.76 -23.98
CA TYR A 205 -5.16 4.21 -25.28
C TYR A 205 -4.58 5.32 -26.18
N ILE A 206 -3.34 5.13 -26.61
CA ILE A 206 -2.57 6.11 -27.38
C ILE A 206 -2.11 5.53 -28.74
N GLY A 207 -2.71 4.43 -29.18
CA GLY A 207 -2.41 3.73 -30.42
C GLY A 207 -1.69 2.40 -30.21
N ASP A 208 -1.31 1.76 -31.33
CA ASP A 208 -0.77 0.39 -31.33
C ASP A 208 0.76 0.32 -31.28
N ASN A 209 1.44 1.45 -31.05
CA ASN A 209 2.89 1.46 -30.96
C ASN A 209 3.36 1.13 -29.51
N GLN A 210 3.92 -0.03 -29.29
CA GLN A 210 4.44 -0.51 -28.00
C GLN A 210 5.40 0.49 -27.32
N LEU A 211 6.25 1.18 -28.09
CA LEU A 211 7.25 2.09 -27.54
C LEU A 211 6.63 3.26 -26.75
N ASP A 212 5.41 3.65 -27.07
CA ASP A 212 4.71 4.74 -26.39
C ASP A 212 4.27 4.33 -24.97
N TYR A 213 4.07 3.04 -24.73
CA TYR A 213 3.71 2.49 -23.42
C TYR A 213 4.93 2.18 -22.55
N GLU A 214 6.09 1.84 -23.14
CA GLU A 214 7.28 1.43 -22.37
C GLU A 214 7.79 2.49 -21.40
N ARG A 215 7.56 3.75 -21.67
CA ARG A 215 7.93 4.88 -20.80
C ARG A 215 7.07 4.97 -19.54
N SER A 216 5.81 4.54 -19.65
CA SER A 216 4.81 4.65 -18.57
C SER A 216 4.59 3.34 -17.83
N TYR A 217 4.89 2.20 -18.43
CA TYR A 217 4.70 0.87 -17.85
C TYR A 217 6.00 0.09 -17.87
N LYS A 218 6.61 -0.03 -16.70
CA LYS A 218 7.87 -0.77 -16.56
C LYS A 218 7.61 -2.26 -16.48
N LEU A 219 8.09 -3.00 -17.49
CA LEU A 219 7.99 -4.46 -17.53
C LEU A 219 8.72 -5.11 -16.35
N LYS A 220 8.05 -5.99 -15.63
CA LYS A 220 8.55 -6.78 -14.50
C LYS A 220 8.63 -8.28 -14.81
N SER A 221 7.86 -8.76 -15.78
CA SER A 221 8.06 -10.04 -16.46
C SER A 221 9.30 -9.98 -17.37
N LYS A 222 9.53 -10.99 -18.20
CA LYS A 222 10.74 -11.03 -19.03
C LYS A 222 10.45 -10.88 -20.52
N ASP A 223 9.26 -11.22 -20.95
CA ASP A 223 8.89 -11.23 -22.37
C ASP A 223 8.34 -9.87 -22.77
N ARG A 224 8.94 -9.24 -23.77
CA ARG A 224 8.45 -7.97 -24.32
C ARG A 224 7.12 -8.11 -25.05
N LYS A 225 6.74 -9.32 -25.45
CA LYS A 225 5.40 -9.60 -26.01
C LYS A 225 4.28 -9.33 -25.00
N ASP A 226 4.59 -9.31 -23.72
CA ASP A 226 3.65 -8.98 -22.64
C ASP A 226 3.04 -7.57 -22.81
N TYR A 227 3.70 -6.64 -23.53
CA TYR A 227 3.13 -5.34 -23.82
C TYR A 227 1.90 -5.40 -24.72
N GLN A 228 1.78 -6.41 -25.60
CA GLN A 228 0.56 -6.59 -26.40
C GLN A 228 -0.64 -6.84 -25.46
N GLU A 229 -0.50 -7.69 -24.47
CA GLU A 229 -1.53 -7.95 -23.47
C GLU A 229 -1.98 -6.68 -22.75
N LEU A 230 -1.01 -5.82 -22.39
CA LEU A 230 -1.29 -4.53 -21.76
C LEU A 230 -2.05 -3.58 -22.71
N MET A 231 -1.62 -3.48 -23.96
CA MET A 231 -2.25 -2.61 -24.97
C MET A 231 -3.68 -3.06 -25.27
N ASP A 232 -3.91 -4.36 -25.41
CA ASP A 232 -5.24 -4.94 -25.62
C ASP A 232 -6.17 -4.64 -24.43
N PHE A 233 -5.68 -4.77 -23.20
CA PHE A 233 -6.44 -4.38 -22.01
C PHE A 233 -6.77 -2.88 -21.98
N ILE A 234 -5.79 -2.01 -22.25
CA ILE A 234 -6.00 -0.55 -22.30
C ILE A 234 -7.00 -0.18 -23.40
N LYS A 235 -6.92 -0.84 -24.57
CA LYS A 235 -7.87 -0.65 -25.65
C LYS A 235 -9.30 -1.06 -25.23
N THR A 236 -9.44 -2.20 -24.58
CA THR A 236 -10.74 -2.64 -24.02
C THR A 236 -11.34 -1.61 -23.08
N LEU A 237 -10.52 -0.99 -22.19
CA LEU A 237 -10.99 0.08 -21.31
C LEU A 237 -11.46 1.31 -22.09
N ASP A 238 -10.74 1.71 -23.14
CA ASP A 238 -11.08 2.85 -23.98
C ASP A 238 -12.39 2.61 -24.76
N ASP A 239 -12.56 1.41 -25.28
CA ASP A 239 -13.79 1.01 -25.99
C ASP A 239 -14.99 0.92 -25.00
N CYS A 240 -14.78 0.51 -23.74
CA CYS A 240 -15.81 0.59 -22.69
C CYS A 240 -16.26 2.03 -22.42
N VAL A 241 -15.36 3.02 -22.42
CA VAL A 241 -15.71 4.43 -22.26
C VAL A 241 -16.59 4.92 -23.42
N LYS A 242 -16.37 4.40 -24.62
CA LYS A 242 -17.18 4.66 -25.81
C LYS A 242 -18.52 3.93 -25.81
N MET A 243 -18.82 3.16 -24.76
CA MET A 243 -20.03 2.34 -24.62
C MET A 243 -20.15 1.23 -25.67
N ASP A 244 -19.02 0.73 -26.17
CA ASP A 244 -18.98 -0.42 -27.05
C ASP A 244 -19.53 -1.67 -26.35
N LYS A 245 -20.50 -2.34 -26.95
CA LYS A 245 -21.24 -3.46 -26.34
C LYS A 245 -20.37 -4.69 -26.16
N GLU A 246 -19.47 -4.96 -27.09
CA GLU A 246 -18.57 -6.11 -27.03
C GLU A 246 -17.52 -5.90 -25.93
N ALA A 247 -16.90 -4.71 -25.86
CA ALA A 247 -15.98 -4.34 -24.82
C ALA A 247 -16.62 -4.39 -23.41
N LEU A 248 -17.86 -3.87 -23.28
CA LEU A 248 -18.63 -3.94 -22.03
C LEU A 248 -18.98 -5.37 -21.57
N ALA A 249 -19.18 -6.28 -22.51
CA ALA A 249 -19.39 -7.69 -22.21
C ALA A 249 -18.08 -8.40 -21.82
N HIS A 250 -16.96 -7.98 -22.43
CA HIS A 250 -15.66 -8.66 -22.30
C HIS A 250 -14.81 -8.17 -21.11
N ILE A 251 -15.07 -6.98 -20.57
CA ILE A 251 -14.19 -6.35 -19.56
C ILE A 251 -13.95 -7.23 -18.31
N GLU A 252 -14.96 -7.94 -17.82
CA GLU A 252 -14.85 -8.83 -16.65
C GLU A 252 -14.07 -10.12 -16.97
N GLU A 253 -13.89 -10.50 -18.24
CA GLU A 253 -13.06 -11.64 -18.63
C GLU A 253 -11.57 -11.29 -18.62
N VAL A 254 -11.23 -10.00 -18.86
CA VAL A 254 -9.84 -9.55 -18.97
C VAL A 254 -9.33 -8.78 -17.75
N PHE A 255 -10.22 -8.34 -16.87
CA PHE A 255 -9.89 -7.53 -15.69
C PHE A 255 -10.72 -7.92 -14.47
N ASP A 256 -10.07 -8.06 -13.31
CA ASP A 256 -10.75 -8.27 -12.04
C ASP A 256 -11.34 -6.95 -11.53
N VAL A 257 -12.48 -6.59 -12.11
CA VAL A 257 -13.17 -5.32 -11.85
C VAL A 257 -13.56 -5.20 -10.38
N TYR A 258 -14.09 -6.26 -9.78
CA TYR A 258 -14.62 -6.22 -8.42
C TYR A 258 -13.54 -6.11 -7.36
N GLU A 259 -12.41 -6.81 -7.52
CA GLU A 259 -11.25 -6.64 -6.63
C GLU A 259 -10.68 -5.22 -6.76
N CYS A 260 -10.55 -4.70 -7.97
CA CYS A 260 -10.11 -3.31 -8.20
C CYS A 260 -11.05 -2.29 -7.53
N LEU A 261 -12.37 -2.46 -7.62
CA LEU A 261 -13.35 -1.59 -6.97
C LEU A 261 -13.24 -1.63 -5.44
N LYS A 262 -13.01 -2.81 -4.84
CA LYS A 262 -12.74 -2.93 -3.39
C LYS A 262 -11.49 -2.15 -2.98
N ILE A 263 -10.39 -2.31 -3.72
CA ILE A 263 -9.16 -1.57 -3.50
C ILE A 263 -9.40 -0.06 -3.59
N PHE A 264 -10.13 0.39 -4.60
CA PHE A 264 -10.44 1.81 -4.80
C PHE A 264 -11.36 2.38 -3.71
N ALA A 265 -12.30 1.58 -3.20
CA ALA A 265 -13.15 1.96 -2.07
C ALA A 265 -12.31 2.23 -0.81
N ILE A 266 -11.43 1.31 -0.45
CA ILE A 266 -10.55 1.47 0.71
C ILE A 266 -9.56 2.62 0.49
N THR A 267 -9.00 2.74 -0.71
CA THR A 267 -8.11 3.87 -1.06
C THR A 267 -8.81 5.22 -0.87
N ASN A 268 -10.07 5.32 -1.24
CA ASN A 268 -10.88 6.53 -1.07
C ASN A 268 -11.21 6.79 0.40
N LEU A 269 -11.62 5.77 1.17
CA LEU A 269 -11.89 5.90 2.60
C LEU A 269 -10.65 6.38 3.37
N PHE A 270 -9.50 5.77 3.11
CA PHE A 270 -8.22 6.18 3.69
C PHE A 270 -7.64 7.46 3.09
N MET A 271 -8.24 8.00 2.03
CA MET A 271 -7.71 9.18 1.33
C MET A 271 -6.22 9.06 1.00
N ASN A 272 -5.81 7.91 0.40
CA ASN A 272 -4.45 7.81 -0.14
C ASN A 272 -4.35 8.63 -1.42
N VAL A 273 -4.04 9.91 -1.26
CA VAL A 273 -4.09 10.90 -2.35
C VAL A 273 -3.06 10.65 -3.46
N ASP A 274 -2.04 9.83 -3.20
CA ASP A 274 -1.01 9.49 -4.18
C ASP A 274 -1.38 8.28 -5.07
N ALA A 275 -2.56 7.72 -4.87
CA ALA A 275 -3.05 6.60 -5.65
C ALA A 275 -3.63 7.02 -7.01
N MET A 276 -3.70 6.06 -7.95
CA MET A 276 -4.18 6.25 -9.31
C MET A 276 -5.63 6.72 -9.39
N ASN A 277 -6.50 6.23 -8.53
CA ASN A 277 -7.90 6.65 -8.46
C ASN A 277 -8.12 7.97 -7.68
N MET A 278 -7.04 8.64 -7.27
CA MET A 278 -7.06 9.91 -6.53
C MET A 278 -6.39 11.02 -7.34
N LEU A 279 -5.19 11.48 -6.96
CA LEU A 279 -4.56 12.65 -7.59
C LEU A 279 -3.48 12.31 -8.62
N HIS A 280 -2.91 11.12 -8.56
CA HIS A 280 -1.76 10.73 -9.36
C HIS A 280 -2.06 9.55 -10.28
N ARG A 281 -1.14 9.21 -11.20
CA ARG A 281 -1.32 8.19 -12.22
C ARG A 281 -0.30 7.05 -12.07
N HIS A 282 0.09 6.75 -10.84
CA HIS A 282 1.06 5.71 -10.51
C HIS A 282 0.69 5.01 -9.20
N ASN A 283 1.66 4.37 -8.57
CA ASN A 283 1.51 3.62 -7.32
C ASN A 283 0.62 2.38 -7.46
N TYR A 284 0.73 1.70 -8.60
CA TYR A 284 0.10 0.41 -8.81
C TYR A 284 0.97 -0.52 -9.67
N TYR A 285 0.66 -1.81 -9.59
CA TYR A 285 1.12 -2.81 -10.54
C TYR A 285 -0.08 -3.46 -11.20
N LEU A 286 0.13 -3.98 -12.41
CA LEU A 286 -0.80 -4.83 -13.13
C LEU A 286 -0.16 -6.19 -13.33
N TYR A 287 -0.85 -7.25 -12.95
CA TYR A 287 -0.42 -8.62 -13.17
C TYR A 287 -1.51 -9.40 -13.90
N LYS A 288 -1.23 -9.88 -15.12
CA LYS A 288 -2.14 -10.79 -15.83
C LYS A 288 -1.96 -12.19 -15.29
N ASN A 289 -2.96 -12.68 -14.56
CA ASN A 289 -2.96 -14.02 -14.02
C ASN A 289 -3.27 -15.03 -15.13
N THR A 290 -2.41 -16.00 -15.34
CA THR A 290 -2.58 -17.01 -16.42
C THR A 290 -3.58 -18.13 -16.06
N LEU A 291 -4.15 -18.14 -14.85
CA LEU A 291 -5.16 -19.10 -14.43
C LEU A 291 -6.58 -18.68 -14.80
N ASP A 292 -6.88 -17.38 -14.70
CA ASP A 292 -8.18 -16.79 -15.02
C ASP A 292 -8.14 -15.79 -16.17
N HIS A 293 -6.95 -15.51 -16.71
CA HIS A 293 -6.69 -14.58 -17.83
C HIS A 293 -7.05 -13.12 -17.53
N GLN A 294 -7.27 -12.74 -16.26
CA GLN A 294 -7.58 -11.39 -15.86
C GLN A 294 -6.34 -10.62 -15.43
N PHE A 295 -6.31 -9.31 -15.72
CA PHE A 295 -5.41 -8.40 -15.04
C PHE A 295 -5.88 -8.18 -13.61
N LYS A 296 -4.93 -8.25 -12.66
CA LYS A 296 -5.11 -7.97 -11.24
C LYS A 296 -4.47 -6.63 -10.92
N TRP A 297 -5.20 -5.82 -10.14
CA TRP A 297 -4.71 -4.54 -9.65
C TRP A 297 -3.97 -4.73 -8.33
N ILE A 298 -2.75 -4.24 -8.21
CA ILE A 298 -1.96 -4.35 -6.99
C ILE A 298 -1.51 -2.95 -6.57
N PRO A 299 -2.10 -2.34 -5.54
CA PRO A 299 -1.68 -1.03 -5.04
C PRO A 299 -0.38 -1.14 -4.24
N TYR A 300 0.38 -0.07 -4.23
CA TYR A 300 1.52 0.09 -3.32
C TYR A 300 1.68 1.57 -2.94
N ASP A 301 2.55 1.84 -1.95
CA ASP A 301 2.88 3.18 -1.46
C ASP A 301 1.67 3.89 -0.80
N GLY A 302 1.40 3.48 0.43
CA GLY A 302 0.32 4.04 1.25
C GLY A 302 0.75 5.20 2.15
N ASN A 303 1.95 5.77 1.98
CA ASN A 303 2.49 6.79 2.88
C ASN A 303 1.68 8.09 2.89
N TYR A 304 0.91 8.38 1.84
CA TYR A 304 0.00 9.53 1.77
C TYR A 304 -1.47 9.20 2.10
N ALA A 305 -1.71 8.04 2.72
CA ALA A 305 -3.01 7.76 3.33
C ALA A 305 -3.35 8.81 4.41
N PHE A 306 -4.63 8.97 4.71
CA PHE A 306 -5.19 10.04 5.54
C PHE A 306 -4.87 11.43 5.01
N CYS A 307 -4.78 11.59 3.69
CA CYS A 307 -4.44 12.85 3.03
C CYS A 307 -3.17 13.51 3.59
N ALA A 308 -2.12 12.72 3.90
CA ALA A 308 -0.91 13.20 4.57
C ALA A 308 -0.17 14.33 3.84
N PHE A 309 -0.41 14.44 2.54
CA PHE A 309 0.08 15.55 1.73
C PHE A 309 -0.82 15.78 0.52
N SER A 310 -1.38 16.96 0.42
CA SER A 310 -2.12 17.37 -0.78
C SER A 310 -2.02 18.86 -1.01
N SER A 311 -1.39 19.25 -2.10
CA SER A 311 -1.41 20.65 -2.57
C SER A 311 -2.72 21.04 -3.28
N LYS A 312 -3.73 20.16 -3.31
CA LYS A 312 -4.99 20.38 -4.02
C LYS A 312 -6.17 20.65 -3.10
N PHE A 313 -6.13 20.16 -1.85
CA PHE A 313 -7.26 20.24 -0.93
C PHE A 313 -6.90 21.04 0.33
N THR A 314 -7.86 21.79 0.85
CA THR A 314 -7.89 22.18 2.26
C THR A 314 -8.32 20.97 3.10
N MET A 315 -8.13 21.03 4.42
CA MET A 315 -8.55 19.96 5.33
C MET A 315 -10.04 19.61 5.14
N HIS A 316 -10.89 20.64 5.14
CA HIS A 316 -12.33 20.45 4.97
C HIS A 316 -12.68 19.79 3.63
N GLN A 317 -12.01 20.16 2.54
CA GLN A 317 -12.21 19.51 1.24
C GLN A 317 -11.78 18.04 1.27
N ALA A 318 -10.65 17.72 1.91
CA ALA A 318 -10.16 16.36 2.04
C ALA A 318 -11.13 15.48 2.85
N GLU A 319 -11.61 15.98 4.00
CA GLU A 319 -12.57 15.26 4.85
C GLU A 319 -13.89 14.95 4.13
N ASN A 320 -14.35 15.85 3.26
CA ASN A 320 -15.64 15.78 2.55
C ASN A 320 -15.53 15.35 1.08
N LEU A 321 -14.36 14.86 0.63
CA LEU A 321 -14.19 14.45 -0.76
C LEU A 321 -15.17 13.33 -1.13
N SER A 322 -15.85 13.47 -2.28
CA SER A 322 -16.81 12.46 -2.74
C SER A 322 -16.14 11.08 -2.91
N ILE A 323 -16.92 10.02 -2.62
CA ILE A 323 -16.48 8.64 -2.93
C ILE A 323 -16.31 8.42 -4.43
N TYR A 324 -16.97 9.21 -5.26
CA TYR A 324 -16.86 9.18 -6.72
C TYR A 324 -15.89 10.22 -7.28
N PHE A 325 -14.99 10.73 -6.44
CA PHE A 325 -14.00 11.71 -6.88
C PHE A 325 -13.22 11.18 -8.09
N MET A 326 -13.15 11.99 -9.14
CA MET A 326 -12.26 11.81 -10.28
C MET A 326 -11.44 13.07 -10.47
N ASN A 327 -10.12 12.92 -10.58
CA ASN A 327 -9.25 14.05 -10.83
C ASN A 327 -9.46 14.57 -12.26
N ASP A 328 -9.91 15.80 -12.39
CA ASP A 328 -10.20 16.48 -13.65
C ASP A 328 -8.95 16.89 -14.46
N ARG A 329 -7.78 16.88 -13.83
CA ARG A 329 -6.50 17.24 -14.48
C ARG A 329 -6.06 16.21 -15.53
N TYR A 330 -6.60 15.00 -15.47
CA TYR A 330 -6.15 13.89 -16.30
C TYR A 330 -7.34 13.10 -16.82
N GLU A 331 -7.22 12.62 -18.04
CA GLU A 331 -8.08 11.54 -18.48
C GLU A 331 -7.78 10.28 -17.65
N ASN A 332 -8.82 9.73 -17.05
CA ASN A 332 -8.76 8.50 -16.27
C ASN A 332 -9.77 7.50 -16.86
N THR A 333 -9.32 6.79 -17.89
CA THR A 333 -10.13 5.82 -18.62
C THR A 333 -10.70 4.75 -17.70
N LEU A 334 -9.88 4.20 -16.77
CA LEU A 334 -10.33 3.19 -15.83
C LEU A 334 -11.47 3.70 -14.93
N MET A 335 -11.33 4.90 -14.35
CA MET A 335 -12.36 5.45 -13.47
C MET A 335 -13.63 5.82 -14.27
N LYS A 336 -13.50 6.33 -15.49
CA LYS A 336 -14.65 6.59 -16.38
C LYS A 336 -15.41 5.30 -16.68
N THR A 337 -14.69 4.21 -16.98
CA THR A 337 -15.29 2.87 -17.19
C THR A 337 -16.00 2.38 -15.92
N LEU A 338 -15.30 2.35 -14.78
CA LEU A 338 -15.83 1.78 -13.55
C LEU A 338 -17.03 2.58 -13.01
N PHE A 339 -16.98 3.91 -13.05
CA PHE A 339 -18.07 4.73 -12.52
C PHE A 339 -19.14 5.08 -13.59
N GLY A 340 -18.86 4.88 -14.86
CA GLY A 340 -19.84 5.02 -15.95
C GLY A 340 -20.84 3.86 -15.99
N ILE A 341 -20.43 2.67 -15.58
CA ILE A 341 -21.26 1.46 -15.62
C ILE A 341 -22.02 1.31 -14.30
N LYS A 342 -23.37 1.31 -14.39
CA LYS A 342 -24.27 1.31 -13.23
C LYS A 342 -23.98 0.18 -12.23
N LYS A 343 -23.81 -1.07 -12.70
CA LYS A 343 -23.55 -2.23 -11.84
C LYS A 343 -22.27 -2.08 -11.01
N TYR A 344 -21.21 -1.49 -11.57
CA TYR A 344 -19.94 -1.28 -10.88
C TYR A 344 -20.05 -0.16 -9.85
N ARG A 345 -20.74 0.91 -10.19
CA ARG A 345 -21.00 2.01 -9.25
C ARG A 345 -21.87 1.59 -8.07
N GLU A 346 -22.87 0.75 -8.32
CA GLU A 346 -23.69 0.16 -7.26
C GLU A 346 -22.89 -0.79 -6.36
N PHE A 347 -22.08 -1.67 -6.94
CA PHE A 347 -21.18 -2.54 -6.18
C PHE A 347 -20.22 -1.72 -5.31
N TYR A 348 -19.55 -0.72 -5.88
CA TYR A 348 -18.62 0.16 -5.18
C TYR A 348 -19.26 0.86 -3.97
N SER A 349 -20.42 1.48 -4.16
CA SER A 349 -21.11 2.16 -3.07
C SER A 349 -21.65 1.20 -2.01
N ASN A 350 -22.11 0.02 -2.40
CA ASN A 350 -22.57 -0.99 -1.44
C ASN A 350 -21.41 -1.58 -0.64
N TYR A 351 -20.26 -1.81 -1.26
CA TYR A 351 -19.06 -2.26 -0.53
C TYR A 351 -18.57 -1.20 0.47
N ILE A 352 -18.61 0.09 0.12
CA ILE A 352 -18.32 1.17 1.09
C ILE A 352 -19.31 1.15 2.25
N LYS A 353 -20.61 0.94 2.01
CA LYS A 353 -21.61 0.83 3.08
C LYS A 353 -21.32 -0.35 4.02
N GLU A 354 -20.92 -1.50 3.46
CA GLU A 354 -20.50 -2.67 4.21
C GLU A 354 -19.31 -2.34 5.12
N LEU A 355 -18.23 -1.78 4.53
CA LEU A 355 -17.04 -1.36 5.29
C LEU A 355 -17.39 -0.40 6.44
N LEU A 356 -18.21 0.62 6.19
CA LEU A 356 -18.60 1.60 7.20
C LEU A 356 -19.47 1.03 8.33
N ASN A 357 -20.12 -0.11 8.12
CA ASN A 357 -20.93 -0.76 9.12
C ASN A 357 -20.21 -1.88 9.89
N GLU A 358 -19.14 -2.44 9.31
CA GLU A 358 -18.48 -3.65 9.82
C GLU A 358 -17.02 -3.42 10.23
N SER A 359 -16.16 -3.02 9.30
CA SER A 359 -14.71 -2.98 9.51
C SER A 359 -14.13 -1.57 9.57
N PHE A 360 -14.57 -0.64 8.71
CA PHE A 360 -14.08 0.75 8.71
C PHE A 360 -14.95 1.63 9.62
N THR A 361 -15.00 1.28 10.90
CA THR A 361 -15.70 2.04 11.93
C THR A 361 -14.74 2.94 12.70
N GLU A 362 -15.26 3.98 13.36
CA GLU A 362 -14.47 4.86 14.23
C GLU A 362 -13.70 4.03 15.27
N ASP A 363 -14.41 3.16 15.98
CA ASP A 363 -13.84 2.32 17.05
C ASP A 363 -12.72 1.38 16.53
N ASN A 364 -12.93 0.70 15.41
CA ASN A 364 -11.97 -0.26 14.88
C ASN A 364 -10.68 0.44 14.42
N ILE A 365 -10.81 1.57 13.73
CA ILE A 365 -9.63 2.33 13.25
C ILE A 365 -8.90 2.98 14.43
N GLU A 366 -9.62 3.57 15.39
CA GLU A 366 -9.00 4.14 16.60
C GLU A 366 -8.28 3.08 17.43
N HIS A 367 -8.89 1.91 17.62
CA HIS A 367 -8.23 0.78 18.30
C HIS A 367 -6.94 0.35 17.57
N GLY A 368 -6.96 0.28 16.24
CA GLY A 368 -5.77 0.01 15.43
C GLY A 368 -4.66 1.04 15.64
N ILE A 369 -5.03 2.34 15.65
CA ILE A 369 -4.09 3.45 15.90
C ILE A 369 -3.47 3.32 17.30
N ASP A 370 -4.30 3.11 18.34
CA ASP A 370 -3.82 3.03 19.74
C ASP A 370 -2.89 1.83 19.94
N ARG A 371 -3.24 0.67 19.40
CA ARG A 371 -2.39 -0.52 19.47
C ARG A 371 -1.03 -0.28 18.82
N LEU A 372 -1.00 0.31 17.63
CA LEU A 372 0.26 0.65 16.97
C LEU A 372 1.05 1.72 17.74
N ALA A 373 0.38 2.76 18.26
CA ALA A 373 1.02 3.80 19.06
C ALA A 373 1.72 3.21 20.29
N ILE A 374 1.06 2.31 21.01
CA ILE A 374 1.64 1.62 22.16
C ILE A 374 2.90 0.84 21.74
N SER A 375 2.83 0.09 20.64
CA SER A 375 3.93 -0.77 20.21
C SER A 375 5.16 0.00 19.75
N ILE A 376 4.99 1.15 19.06
CA ILE A 376 6.11 1.87 18.43
C ILE A 376 6.61 3.08 19.23
N ARG A 377 5.85 3.60 20.21
CA ARG A 377 6.16 4.87 20.92
C ARG A 377 7.60 4.95 21.41
N LYS A 378 8.09 3.91 22.10
CA LYS A 378 9.46 3.84 22.59
C LYS A 378 10.48 3.99 21.44
N HIS A 379 10.24 3.34 20.32
CA HIS A 379 11.13 3.34 19.15
C HIS A 379 11.09 4.68 18.41
N VAL A 380 9.92 5.30 18.31
CA VAL A 380 9.78 6.67 17.78
C VAL A 380 10.53 7.67 18.65
N TYR A 381 10.47 7.54 19.97
CA TYR A 381 11.18 8.45 20.88
C TYR A 381 12.70 8.31 20.80
N GLN A 382 13.20 7.12 20.54
CA GLN A 382 14.62 6.84 20.33
C GLN A 382 15.14 7.30 18.94
N ASP A 383 14.25 7.53 17.99
CA ASP A 383 14.59 7.95 16.63
C ASP A 383 14.89 9.46 16.59
N THR A 384 16.16 9.81 16.67
CA THR A 384 16.63 11.20 16.62
C THR A 384 16.74 11.75 15.20
N MET A 385 16.62 10.90 14.17
CA MET A 385 16.69 11.29 12.77
C MET A 385 15.33 11.47 12.10
N LYS A 386 14.21 11.31 12.82
CA LYS A 386 12.86 11.50 12.27
C LYS A 386 12.57 12.97 11.93
N MET A 387 11.65 13.19 11.00
CA MET A 387 11.26 14.55 10.54
C MET A 387 10.54 15.36 11.61
N TYR A 388 9.79 14.71 12.49
CA TYR A 388 8.88 15.32 13.43
C TYR A 388 9.30 15.03 14.88
N SER A 389 8.99 15.92 15.78
CA SER A 389 9.27 15.77 17.22
C SER A 389 8.40 14.67 17.85
N ASN A 390 8.77 14.24 19.07
CA ASN A 390 7.92 13.35 19.86
C ASN A 390 6.55 13.98 20.17
N LEU A 391 6.50 15.29 20.36
CA LEU A 391 5.25 16.01 20.60
C LEU A 391 4.33 15.99 19.36
N GLU A 392 4.89 16.14 18.17
CA GLU A 392 4.12 16.05 16.92
C GLU A 392 3.64 14.63 16.66
N PHE A 393 4.43 13.59 17.00
CA PHE A 393 3.96 12.21 16.99
C PHE A 393 2.71 12.05 17.86
N GLU A 394 2.76 12.45 19.14
CA GLU A 394 1.62 12.32 20.05
C GLU A 394 0.40 13.15 19.60
N LYS A 395 0.62 14.40 19.20
CA LYS A 395 -0.46 15.26 18.71
C LYS A 395 -1.13 14.68 17.48
N ASN A 396 -0.36 14.19 16.51
CA ASN A 396 -0.90 13.78 15.22
C ASN A 396 -1.66 12.44 15.27
N LEU A 397 -1.65 11.73 16.39
CA LEU A 397 -2.58 10.64 16.63
C LEU A 397 -4.04 11.13 16.62
N MET A 398 -4.27 12.36 17.12
CA MET A 398 -5.59 12.94 17.26
C MET A 398 -5.74 14.26 16.49
N ILE A 399 -4.79 15.17 16.59
CA ILE A 399 -4.91 16.58 16.19
C ILE A 399 -4.19 16.80 14.85
N HIS A 400 -4.78 17.59 13.97
CA HIS A 400 -4.13 18.06 12.74
C HIS A 400 -2.90 18.92 13.07
N LEU A 401 -1.87 18.84 12.24
CA LEU A 401 -0.68 19.70 12.30
C LEU A 401 -0.67 20.64 11.10
N GLY A 402 -0.17 21.85 11.29
CA GLY A 402 -0.06 22.85 10.23
C GLY A 402 -1.34 23.67 10.01
N ASP A 403 -1.41 24.34 8.88
CA ASP A 403 -2.54 25.22 8.52
C ASP A 403 -3.59 24.44 7.72
N GLU A 404 -4.76 24.24 8.32
CA GLU A 404 -5.88 23.49 7.71
C GLU A 404 -6.51 24.21 6.50
N LEU A 405 -6.30 25.51 6.36
CA LEU A 405 -6.85 26.32 5.27
C LEU A 405 -5.92 26.38 4.06
N ASP A 406 -4.60 26.13 4.25
CA ASP A 406 -3.62 26.16 3.17
C ASP A 406 -3.42 24.73 2.59
N PRO A 407 -3.78 24.51 1.32
CA PRO A 407 -3.56 23.23 0.66
C PRO A 407 -2.09 22.80 0.70
N GLY A 408 -1.82 21.63 1.30
CA GLY A 408 -0.47 21.06 1.42
C GLY A 408 0.33 21.52 2.64
N ALA A 409 -0.19 22.45 3.44
CA ALA A 409 0.44 22.94 4.67
C ALA A 409 -0.05 22.24 5.94
N PHE A 410 -0.88 21.20 5.81
CA PHE A 410 -1.43 20.46 6.93
C PHE A 410 -1.06 18.96 6.87
N ILE A 411 -1.11 18.31 8.04
CA ILE A 411 -1.02 16.87 8.18
C ILE A 411 -2.19 16.42 9.07
N PRO A 412 -3.15 15.64 8.55
CA PRO A 412 -4.32 15.23 9.30
C PRO A 412 -3.97 14.40 10.54
N GLY A 413 -4.60 14.69 11.67
CA GLY A 413 -4.59 13.80 12.83
C GLY A 413 -5.42 12.54 12.53
N LEU A 414 -4.87 11.38 12.80
CA LEU A 414 -5.43 10.12 12.32
C LEU A 414 -6.87 9.90 12.80
N LYS A 415 -7.14 10.03 14.09
CA LYS A 415 -8.46 9.78 14.67
C LYS A 415 -9.49 10.83 14.23
N THR A 416 -9.15 12.12 14.34
CA THR A 416 -10.09 13.20 13.96
C THR A 416 -10.43 13.13 12.48
N PHE A 417 -9.45 12.88 11.61
CA PHE A 417 -9.69 12.72 10.18
C PHE A 417 -10.60 11.53 9.90
N THR A 418 -10.34 10.36 10.49
CA THR A 418 -11.16 9.16 10.34
C THR A 418 -12.62 9.43 10.70
N LYS A 419 -12.87 10.00 11.87
CA LYS A 419 -14.21 10.34 12.35
C LYS A 419 -14.96 11.25 11.38
N LYS A 420 -14.31 12.34 10.95
CA LYS A 420 -14.91 13.30 10.03
C LYS A 420 -15.15 12.66 8.64
N ARG A 421 -14.20 11.84 8.15
CA ARG A 421 -14.31 11.13 6.88
C ARG A 421 -15.48 10.14 6.90
N ILE A 422 -15.60 9.31 7.92
CA ILE A 422 -16.71 8.38 8.10
C ILE A 422 -18.04 9.14 8.07
N LYS A 423 -18.15 10.23 8.84
CA LYS A 423 -19.38 11.05 8.88
C LYS A 423 -19.74 11.64 7.50
N ALA A 424 -18.73 12.14 6.76
CA ALA A 424 -18.95 12.70 5.43
C ALA A 424 -19.45 11.65 4.44
N VAL A 425 -18.82 10.47 4.40
CA VAL A 425 -19.20 9.39 3.50
C VAL A 425 -20.55 8.78 3.86
N ARG A 426 -20.86 8.60 5.17
CA ARG A 426 -22.20 8.16 5.61
C ARG A 426 -23.28 9.12 5.14
N ARG A 427 -23.04 10.44 5.23
CA ARG A 427 -23.97 11.47 4.73
C ARG A 427 -24.15 11.39 3.21
N GLU A 428 -23.06 11.24 2.44
CA GLU A 428 -23.12 11.09 0.97
C GLU A 428 -23.95 9.86 0.54
N LEU A 429 -23.80 8.76 1.27
CA LEU A 429 -24.49 7.50 1.00
C LEU A 429 -25.88 7.39 1.66
N ASN A 430 -26.36 8.44 2.35
CA ASN A 430 -27.62 8.46 3.09
C ASN A 430 -27.74 7.31 4.12
N ILE A 431 -26.64 6.94 4.78
CA ILE A 431 -26.62 5.94 5.84
C ILE A 431 -27.03 6.60 7.15
N LYS A 432 -28.11 6.12 7.76
CA LYS A 432 -28.58 6.59 9.08
C LYS A 432 -27.60 6.18 10.18
N ASP A 433 -27.34 7.07 11.14
CA ASP A 433 -26.58 6.72 12.34
C ASP A 433 -27.42 5.78 13.21
N LYS A 434 -26.84 4.62 13.60
CA LYS A 434 -27.55 3.63 14.43
C LYS A 434 -27.87 4.12 15.85
N ASN A 435 -27.37 5.28 16.29
CA ASN A 435 -27.41 5.78 17.67
C ASN A 435 -28.21 7.10 17.81
N ARG A 436 -29.29 7.32 17.06
CA ARG A 436 -30.20 8.47 17.23
C ARG A 436 -31.64 8.04 17.42
N ASP A 437 -31.84 7.05 18.23
CA ASP A 437 -33.19 6.77 18.83
C ASP A 437 -33.05 6.74 20.35
#